data_f1e586225a21a6725f658f397159edb4
#
_entry.id   f1e586225a21a6725f658f397159edb4
#
_cell.length_a   1.000
_cell.length_b   1.000
_cell.length_c   1.000
_cell.angle_alpha   90.00
_cell.angle_beta   90.00
_cell.angle_gamma   90.00
#
_symmetry.space_group_name_H-M   'P 1'
#
loop_
_entity.id
_entity.type
_entity.pdbx_description
1 polymer ?
#
loop_
_entity_poly.entity_id
_entity_poly.type
_entity_poly.pdbx_seq_one_letter_code
_entity_poly.pdbx_strand_id
1 'polypeptide(L)'
;MLCGFTVAEYIRNRRLALAGNEIIGTDHPVIDIALKYGYDSPDSFTKAFIRFHGSTPTAVRKDNVMLKSFAPLKIKVHLEGGYLMDYRIEKKGEFTVIANAKTFAYEGAKDVIPQFWQEHYASGKGQTVCGEYGINIDETMGTDSFEYLIADTYKGQELPEGFVLRTVPSFDWAIFPCRGAMPNALQDVNTKIFTEWLPAISEYEFAAGYCVEMYDDPQKYAKGTMDESYYCEIWIPVKRK
;
A
#
# COMPACT_ATOMS: atom_id res chain seq x y z
N MET A 1 6.38 13.21 16.77
CA MET A 1 6.11 14.51 16.10
C MET A 1 4.76 14.44 15.45
N LEU A 2 3.88 15.41 15.68
CA LEU A 2 2.59 15.50 15.00
C LEU A 2 2.70 16.58 13.91
N CYS A 3 2.62 16.19 12.64
CA CYS A 3 2.66 17.12 11.50
C CYS A 3 3.85 18.11 11.50
N GLY A 4 5.03 17.66 11.89
CA GLY A 4 6.24 18.49 11.92
C GLY A 4 6.46 19.32 13.20
N PHE A 5 5.54 19.25 14.16
CA PHE A 5 5.62 19.96 15.44
C PHE A 5 5.66 19.00 16.63
N THR A 6 6.34 19.40 17.69
CA THR A 6 6.15 18.77 18.99
C THR A 6 4.80 19.21 19.59
N VAL A 7 4.27 18.43 20.54
CA VAL A 7 3.00 18.78 21.23
C VAL A 7 3.10 20.16 21.90
N ALA A 8 4.25 20.46 22.53
CA ALA A 8 4.49 21.74 23.18
C ALA A 8 4.52 22.91 22.18
N GLU A 9 5.15 22.73 21.02
CA GLU A 9 5.16 23.72 19.93
C GLU A 9 3.76 23.95 19.36
N TYR A 10 3.01 22.88 19.13
CA TYR A 10 1.63 22.99 18.69
C TYR A 10 0.76 23.81 19.66
N ILE A 11 0.80 23.46 20.94
CA ILE A 11 0.03 24.17 21.99
C ILE A 11 0.43 25.65 22.04
N ARG A 12 1.73 25.93 22.06
CA ARG A 12 2.26 27.30 22.08
C ARG A 12 1.79 28.11 20.87
N ASN A 13 1.92 27.58 19.67
CA ASN A 13 1.54 28.28 18.45
C ASN A 13 0.03 28.51 18.37
N ARG A 14 -0.79 27.55 18.84
CA ARG A 14 -2.25 27.72 18.93
C ARG A 14 -2.63 28.82 19.91
N ARG A 15 -2.02 28.84 21.11
CA ARG A 15 -2.26 29.87 22.12
C ARG A 15 -1.90 31.28 21.61
N LEU A 16 -0.76 31.44 20.93
CA LEU A 16 -0.33 32.72 20.37
C LEU A 16 -1.24 33.18 19.23
N ALA A 17 -1.66 32.29 18.34
CA ALA A 17 -2.59 32.63 17.27
C ALA A 17 -3.95 33.11 17.81
N LEU A 18 -4.48 32.43 18.82
CA LEU A 18 -5.74 32.82 19.48
C LEU A 18 -5.60 34.13 20.26
N ALA A 19 -4.47 34.33 20.98
CA ALA A 19 -4.18 35.58 21.69
C ALA A 19 -4.09 36.76 20.72
N GLY A 20 -3.50 36.58 19.53
CA GLY A 20 -3.44 37.60 18.49
C GLY A 20 -4.81 38.05 18.03
N ASN A 21 -5.72 37.09 17.77
CA ASN A 21 -7.09 37.39 17.39
C ASN A 21 -7.83 38.14 18.49
N GLU A 22 -7.63 37.77 19.76
CA GLU A 22 -8.29 38.44 20.89
C GLU A 22 -7.74 39.86 21.11
N ILE A 23 -6.45 40.11 20.89
CA ILE A 23 -5.84 41.43 20.95
C ILE A 23 -6.46 42.40 19.94
N ILE A 24 -6.79 41.92 18.72
CA ILE A 24 -7.46 42.76 17.72
C ILE A 24 -8.95 42.89 18.00
N GLY A 25 -9.60 41.82 18.45
CA GLY A 25 -11.04 41.73 18.57
C GLY A 25 -11.61 42.30 19.89
N THR A 26 -10.75 42.70 20.84
CA THR A 26 -11.19 43.17 22.17
C THR A 26 -10.29 44.27 22.71
N ASP A 27 -10.83 45.03 23.68
CA ASP A 27 -10.07 46.05 24.42
C ASP A 27 -9.46 45.51 25.73
N HIS A 28 -9.49 44.18 25.94
CA HIS A 28 -8.92 43.58 27.15
C HIS A 28 -7.44 43.94 27.32
N PRO A 29 -6.96 44.24 28.52
CA PRO A 29 -5.56 44.49 28.80
C PRO A 29 -4.67 43.33 28.30
N VAL A 30 -3.55 43.65 27.70
CA VAL A 30 -2.62 42.65 27.17
C VAL A 30 -2.15 41.65 28.23
N ILE A 31 -2.05 42.14 29.49
CA ILE A 31 -1.68 41.31 30.65
C ILE A 31 -2.73 40.23 30.92
N ASP A 32 -4.01 40.56 30.83
CA ASP A 32 -5.10 39.58 31.05
C ASP A 32 -5.17 38.55 29.96
N ILE A 33 -4.94 38.97 28.72
CA ILE A 33 -4.81 38.07 27.58
C ILE A 33 -3.61 37.13 27.75
N ALA A 34 -2.44 37.64 28.19
CA ALA A 34 -1.25 36.82 28.44
C ALA A 34 -1.54 35.73 29.50
N LEU A 35 -2.16 36.11 30.63
CA LEU A 35 -2.54 35.16 31.70
C LEU A 35 -3.55 34.12 31.19
N LYS A 36 -4.58 34.53 30.46
CA LYS A 36 -5.58 33.64 29.87
C LYS A 36 -4.96 32.56 28.98
N TYR A 37 -3.93 32.91 28.21
CA TYR A 37 -3.22 31.98 27.32
C TYR A 37 -2.03 31.26 27.96
N GLY A 38 -1.93 31.33 29.31
CA GLY A 38 -1.01 30.52 30.11
C GLY A 38 0.44 31.05 30.15
N TYR A 39 0.59 32.39 30.18
CA TYR A 39 1.86 33.04 30.38
C TYR A 39 1.88 33.71 31.75
N ASP A 40 2.88 33.40 32.56
CA ASP A 40 3.00 33.90 33.94
C ASP A 40 3.53 35.34 34.02
N SER A 41 4.05 35.88 32.91
CA SER A 41 4.52 37.27 32.86
C SER A 41 4.27 37.94 31.51
N PRO A 42 4.01 39.25 31.47
CA PRO A 42 3.86 40.01 30.24
C PRO A 42 5.10 39.97 29.35
N ASP A 43 6.28 39.91 29.95
CA ASP A 43 7.54 39.88 29.23
C ASP A 43 7.74 38.56 28.46
N SER A 44 7.43 37.43 29.12
CA SER A 44 7.51 36.10 28.48
C SER A 44 6.52 35.99 27.34
N PHE A 45 5.29 36.49 27.54
CA PHE A 45 4.27 36.58 26.52
C PHE A 45 4.72 37.44 25.34
N THR A 46 5.17 38.66 25.59
CA THR A 46 5.59 39.61 24.54
C THR A 46 6.74 39.04 23.69
N LYS A 47 7.74 38.40 24.30
CA LYS A 47 8.83 37.75 23.59
C LYS A 47 8.34 36.58 22.70
N ALA A 48 7.46 35.74 23.22
CA ALA A 48 6.88 34.64 22.46
C ALA A 48 5.97 35.14 21.33
N PHE A 49 5.17 36.18 21.59
CA PHE A 49 4.27 36.81 20.65
C PHE A 49 5.03 37.44 19.46
N ILE A 50 6.11 38.18 19.73
CA ILE A 50 6.97 38.76 18.69
C ILE A 50 7.63 37.64 17.86
N ARG A 51 8.14 36.59 18.51
CA ARG A 51 8.74 35.45 17.79
C ARG A 51 7.74 34.79 16.86
N PHE A 52 6.48 34.69 17.25
CA PHE A 52 5.44 34.06 16.46
C PHE A 52 4.87 34.99 15.39
N HIS A 53 4.39 36.18 15.77
CA HIS A 53 3.72 37.11 14.87
C HIS A 53 4.65 38.07 14.14
N GLY A 54 5.83 38.34 14.67
CA GLY A 54 6.78 39.32 14.10
C GLY A 54 6.57 40.75 14.62
N SER A 55 5.58 41.01 15.47
CA SER A 55 5.21 42.34 15.98
C SER A 55 4.81 42.28 17.45
N THR A 56 4.87 43.40 18.15
CA THR A 56 4.44 43.48 19.54
C THR A 56 2.90 43.44 19.66
N PRO A 57 2.34 42.93 20.80
CA PRO A 57 0.91 42.97 21.05
C PRO A 57 0.29 44.36 20.91
N THR A 58 1.02 45.39 21.39
CA THR A 58 0.56 46.77 21.34
C THR A 58 0.56 47.33 19.90
N ALA A 59 1.56 47.02 19.09
CA ALA A 59 1.60 47.42 17.70
C ALA A 59 0.46 46.74 16.89
N VAL A 60 0.22 45.45 17.11
CA VAL A 60 -0.90 44.72 16.48
C VAL A 60 -2.25 45.40 16.78
N ARG A 61 -2.48 45.84 18.01
CA ARG A 61 -3.73 46.53 18.41
C ARG A 61 -3.89 47.91 17.75
N LYS A 62 -2.79 48.66 17.63
CA LYS A 62 -2.83 50.04 17.11
C LYS A 62 -2.80 50.14 15.61
N ASP A 63 -1.94 49.35 14.99
CA ASP A 63 -1.53 49.54 13.59
C ASP A 63 -2.14 48.52 12.62
N ASN A 64 -3.08 47.70 13.09
CA ASN A 64 -3.76 46.65 12.32
C ASN A 64 -2.78 45.74 11.51
N VAL A 65 -1.66 45.38 12.16
CA VAL A 65 -0.59 44.58 11.55
C VAL A 65 -1.07 43.17 11.25
N MET A 66 -0.65 42.60 10.14
CA MET A 66 -0.96 41.23 9.75
C MET A 66 -0.50 40.21 10.80
N LEU A 67 -1.41 39.37 11.27
CA LEU A 67 -1.14 38.28 12.19
C LEU A 67 -0.85 36.98 11.46
N LYS A 68 0.06 36.17 12.00
CA LYS A 68 0.21 34.78 11.58
C LYS A 68 -0.95 33.96 12.14
N SER A 69 -1.62 33.22 11.27
CA SER A 69 -2.64 32.24 11.66
C SER A 69 -2.00 30.87 11.88
N PHE A 70 -2.50 30.15 12.88
CA PHE A 70 -2.15 28.73 13.09
C PHE A 70 -3.44 27.94 13.29
N ALA A 71 -3.86 27.25 12.25
CA ALA A 71 -5.10 26.49 12.23
C ALA A 71 -5.09 25.32 13.22
N PRO A 72 -6.27 24.93 13.78
CA PRO A 72 -6.37 23.72 14.58
C PRO A 72 -6.05 22.48 13.74
N LEU A 73 -5.37 21.52 14.36
CA LEU A 73 -5.13 20.21 13.76
C LEU A 73 -6.49 19.52 13.52
N LYS A 74 -6.73 19.11 12.28
CA LYS A 74 -7.89 18.28 11.94
C LYS A 74 -7.39 16.87 11.69
N ILE A 75 -7.77 15.94 12.54
CA ILE A 75 -7.51 14.52 12.36
C ILE A 75 -8.66 13.96 11.52
N LYS A 76 -8.33 13.48 10.32
CA LYS A 76 -9.26 12.67 9.52
C LYS A 76 -8.91 11.22 9.79
N VAL A 77 -9.80 10.48 10.43
CA VAL A 77 -9.69 9.03 10.57
C VAL A 77 -10.46 8.43 9.40
N HIS A 78 -9.75 7.73 8.52
CA HIS A 78 -10.36 6.90 7.50
C HIS A 78 -10.37 5.48 8.05
N LEU A 79 -11.56 4.92 8.23
CA LEU A 79 -11.73 3.53 8.65
C LEU A 79 -11.98 2.73 7.37
N GLU A 80 -11.00 1.93 6.98
CA GLU A 80 -11.13 0.93 5.93
C GLU A 80 -11.12 -0.44 6.59
N GLY A 81 -11.93 -1.37 6.08
CA GLY A 81 -12.04 -2.73 6.59
C GLY A 81 -13.49 -3.21 6.67
N GLY A 82 -13.66 -4.43 7.14
CA GLY A 82 -14.98 -5.07 7.21
C GLY A 82 -15.40 -5.75 5.90
N TYR A 83 -14.47 -5.98 4.98
CA TYR A 83 -14.71 -6.77 3.78
C TYR A 83 -14.64 -8.26 4.12
N LEU A 84 -15.64 -9.01 3.61
CA LEU A 84 -15.55 -10.47 3.57
C LEU A 84 -14.62 -10.83 2.40
N MET A 85 -13.50 -11.46 2.70
CA MET A 85 -12.64 -12.05 1.69
C MET A 85 -12.73 -13.57 1.80
N ASP A 86 -13.25 -14.19 0.75
CA ASP A 86 -13.28 -15.64 0.67
C ASP A 86 -11.86 -16.17 0.40
N TYR A 87 -11.43 -17.12 1.21
CA TYR A 87 -10.23 -17.90 0.96
C TYR A 87 -10.37 -19.30 1.53
N ARG A 88 -9.53 -20.21 1.05
CA ARG A 88 -9.41 -21.55 1.62
C ARG A 88 -7.95 -21.89 1.87
N ILE A 89 -7.71 -22.73 2.87
CA ILE A 89 -6.37 -23.32 3.09
C ILE A 89 -6.38 -24.72 2.46
N GLU A 90 -5.43 -24.96 1.56
CA GLU A 90 -5.30 -26.22 0.85
C GLU A 90 -3.84 -26.63 0.78
N LYS A 91 -3.52 -27.86 1.19
CA LYS A 91 -2.19 -28.41 1.01
C LYS A 91 -2.01 -28.89 -0.43
N LYS A 92 -1.03 -28.30 -1.15
CA LYS A 92 -0.63 -28.78 -2.45
C LYS A 92 0.76 -29.38 -2.37
N GLY A 93 0.92 -30.54 -3.01
CA GLY A 93 2.21 -31.19 -3.16
C GLY A 93 3.16 -30.36 -4.05
N GLU A 94 4.41 -30.73 -4.06
CA GLU A 94 5.40 -30.21 -5.00
C GLU A 94 4.94 -30.45 -6.45
N PHE A 95 5.13 -29.43 -7.30
CA PHE A 95 4.86 -29.56 -8.74
C PHE A 95 5.91 -28.83 -9.56
N THR A 96 6.20 -29.37 -10.73
CA THR A 96 7.17 -28.77 -11.66
C THR A 96 6.44 -28.09 -12.80
N VAL A 97 6.94 -26.93 -13.20
CA VAL A 97 6.43 -26.16 -14.32
C VAL A 97 7.49 -25.95 -15.39
N ILE A 98 7.04 -25.87 -16.63
CA ILE A 98 7.81 -25.32 -17.75
C ILE A 98 7.46 -23.85 -17.90
N ALA A 99 8.44 -22.98 -17.99
CA ALA A 99 8.21 -21.54 -17.90
C ALA A 99 9.08 -20.70 -18.82
N ASN A 100 8.54 -19.57 -19.27
CA ASN A 100 9.28 -18.42 -19.71
C ASN A 100 9.58 -17.55 -18.49
N ALA A 101 10.85 -17.42 -18.10
CA ALA A 101 11.29 -16.78 -16.88
C ALA A 101 11.97 -15.45 -17.16
N LYS A 102 11.73 -14.46 -16.28
CA LYS A 102 12.40 -13.15 -16.32
C LYS A 102 12.47 -12.55 -14.92
N THR A 103 13.60 -11.93 -14.59
CA THR A 103 13.77 -11.21 -13.31
C THR A 103 13.27 -9.77 -13.44
N PHE A 104 12.55 -9.31 -12.42
CA PHE A 104 12.00 -7.96 -12.31
C PHE A 104 12.38 -7.32 -10.98
N ALA A 105 12.53 -5.99 -10.97
CA ALA A 105 12.53 -5.23 -9.73
C ALA A 105 11.10 -5.11 -9.20
N TYR A 106 10.93 -5.04 -7.85
CA TYR A 106 9.62 -4.79 -7.25
C TYR A 106 9.04 -3.44 -7.64
N GLU A 107 9.93 -2.42 -7.73
CA GLU A 107 9.53 -1.09 -8.19
C GLU A 107 9.08 -1.13 -9.65
N GLY A 108 7.84 -0.75 -9.91
CA GLY A 108 7.25 -0.72 -11.26
C GLY A 108 6.82 -2.09 -11.82
N ALA A 109 6.95 -3.18 -11.07
CA ALA A 109 6.61 -4.53 -11.53
C ALA A 109 5.20 -4.64 -12.12
N LYS A 110 4.21 -4.00 -11.49
CA LYS A 110 2.82 -3.99 -11.96
C LYS A 110 2.62 -3.44 -13.37
N ASP A 111 3.53 -2.59 -13.84
CA ASP A 111 3.45 -1.96 -15.16
C ASP A 111 4.20 -2.76 -16.22
N VAL A 112 5.27 -3.48 -15.82
CA VAL A 112 6.13 -4.22 -16.76
C VAL A 112 5.74 -5.71 -16.90
N ILE A 113 5.13 -6.32 -15.89
CA ILE A 113 4.65 -7.72 -15.99
C ILE A 113 3.59 -7.88 -17.08
N PRO A 114 2.58 -7.00 -17.23
CA PRO A 114 1.64 -7.09 -18.35
C PRO A 114 2.31 -7.00 -19.73
N GLN A 115 3.39 -6.21 -19.85
CA GLN A 115 4.17 -6.13 -21.10
C GLN A 115 4.90 -7.45 -21.39
N PHE A 116 5.44 -8.09 -20.35
CA PHE A 116 6.09 -9.40 -20.48
C PHE A 116 5.11 -10.49 -20.96
N TRP A 117 3.86 -10.48 -20.49
CA TRP A 117 2.80 -11.33 -21.00
C TRP A 117 2.51 -11.05 -22.49
N GLN A 118 2.43 -9.78 -22.89
CA GLN A 118 2.24 -9.41 -24.30
C GLN A 118 3.41 -9.87 -25.18
N GLU A 119 4.66 -9.66 -24.75
CA GLU A 119 5.87 -10.13 -25.42
C GLU A 119 5.88 -11.65 -25.56
N HIS A 120 5.47 -12.38 -24.52
CA HIS A 120 5.38 -13.83 -24.51
C HIS A 120 4.47 -14.36 -25.63
N TYR A 121 3.26 -13.80 -25.73
CA TYR A 121 2.34 -14.22 -26.80
C TYR A 121 2.77 -13.72 -28.18
N ALA A 122 3.24 -12.49 -28.29
CA ALA A 122 3.68 -11.91 -29.56
C ALA A 122 4.90 -12.64 -30.18
N SER A 123 5.79 -13.20 -29.35
CA SER A 123 6.95 -13.99 -29.78
C SER A 123 6.59 -15.41 -30.18
N GLY A 124 5.34 -15.85 -30.06
CA GLY A 124 4.89 -17.22 -30.34
C GLY A 124 5.15 -18.22 -29.21
N LYS A 125 5.79 -17.82 -28.10
CA LYS A 125 6.06 -18.68 -26.95
C LYS A 125 4.77 -19.24 -26.32
N GLY A 126 3.65 -18.51 -26.45
CA GLY A 126 2.34 -18.94 -25.99
C GLY A 126 1.80 -20.22 -26.63
N GLN A 127 2.40 -20.68 -27.76
CA GLN A 127 2.09 -21.98 -28.37
C GLN A 127 2.70 -23.16 -27.59
N THR A 128 3.80 -22.90 -26.87
CA THR A 128 4.50 -23.89 -26.03
C THR A 128 4.06 -23.87 -24.59
N VAL A 129 3.91 -22.66 -24.04
CA VAL A 129 3.45 -22.40 -22.67
C VAL A 129 2.27 -21.45 -22.77
N CYS A 130 1.08 -21.95 -22.49
CA CYS A 130 -0.17 -21.19 -22.63
C CYS A 130 -0.34 -20.15 -21.51
N GLY A 131 0.37 -20.30 -20.38
CA GLY A 131 0.28 -19.44 -19.23
C GLY A 131 -0.85 -19.84 -18.27
N GLU A 132 -0.87 -21.12 -17.88
CA GLU A 132 -1.73 -21.62 -16.80
C GLU A 132 -1.42 -20.94 -15.47
N TYR A 133 -0.14 -20.53 -15.29
CA TYR A 133 0.34 -19.86 -14.09
C TYR A 133 1.15 -18.63 -14.40
N GLY A 134 0.98 -17.59 -13.53
CA GLY A 134 1.97 -16.55 -13.27
C GLY A 134 2.59 -16.84 -11.90
N ILE A 135 3.92 -17.02 -11.82
CA ILE A 135 4.55 -17.36 -10.54
C ILE A 135 5.63 -16.34 -10.21
N ASN A 136 5.48 -15.71 -9.06
CA ASN A 136 6.50 -14.86 -8.47
C ASN A 136 7.34 -15.70 -7.49
N ILE A 137 8.66 -15.65 -7.63
CA ILE A 137 9.61 -16.36 -6.77
C ILE A 137 10.63 -15.36 -6.21
N ASP A 138 10.59 -15.15 -4.90
CA ASP A 138 11.59 -14.40 -4.12
C ASP A 138 12.15 -15.31 -3.02
N GLU A 139 13.11 -16.16 -3.37
CA GLU A 139 13.69 -17.14 -2.44
C GLU A 139 14.39 -16.48 -1.25
N THR A 140 14.85 -15.26 -1.40
CA THR A 140 15.64 -14.55 -0.38
C THR A 140 14.81 -13.68 0.55
N MET A 141 13.53 -13.40 0.18
CA MET A 141 12.60 -12.55 0.96
C MET A 141 13.23 -11.25 1.49
N GLY A 142 13.89 -10.51 0.62
CA GLY A 142 14.58 -9.28 1.06
C GLY A 142 15.49 -8.65 0.02
N THR A 143 15.43 -9.11 -1.22
CA THR A 143 16.07 -8.44 -2.37
C THR A 143 15.11 -7.44 -3.01
N ASP A 144 15.66 -6.51 -3.79
CA ASP A 144 14.85 -5.54 -4.54
C ASP A 144 14.26 -6.13 -5.84
N SER A 145 14.42 -7.45 -6.07
CA SER A 145 14.01 -8.14 -7.29
C SER A 145 13.51 -9.55 -7.04
N PHE A 146 12.73 -10.08 -7.97
CA PHE A 146 12.17 -11.42 -7.97
C PHE A 146 12.16 -12.02 -9.36
N GLU A 147 12.13 -13.36 -9.46
CA GLU A 147 11.90 -14.07 -10.72
C GLU A 147 10.39 -14.21 -10.94
N TYR A 148 9.91 -13.82 -12.13
CA TYR A 148 8.53 -14.04 -12.56
C TYR A 148 8.47 -15.04 -13.71
N LEU A 149 7.58 -16.00 -13.62
CA LEU A 149 7.38 -17.08 -14.57
C LEU A 149 6.01 -16.96 -15.23
N ILE A 150 5.97 -17.03 -16.55
CA ILE A 150 4.77 -17.43 -17.28
C ILE A 150 4.91 -18.92 -17.53
N ALA A 151 4.02 -19.74 -16.97
CA ALA A 151 4.28 -21.15 -16.81
C ALA A 151 3.06 -22.04 -17.06
N ASP A 152 3.32 -23.29 -17.46
CA ASP A 152 2.36 -24.38 -17.50
C ASP A 152 2.87 -25.57 -16.68
N THR A 153 1.97 -26.45 -16.26
CA THR A 153 2.34 -27.71 -15.62
C THR A 153 3.23 -28.56 -16.53
N TYR A 154 4.41 -28.94 -16.02
CA TYR A 154 5.33 -29.80 -16.77
C TYR A 154 4.82 -31.24 -16.76
N LYS A 155 4.68 -31.85 -17.96
CA LYS A 155 4.16 -33.19 -18.17
C LYS A 155 5.19 -34.18 -18.74
N GLY A 156 6.49 -33.81 -18.64
CA GLY A 156 7.57 -34.65 -19.15
C GLY A 156 7.94 -34.45 -20.65
N GLN A 157 7.40 -33.37 -21.26
CA GLN A 157 7.72 -33.01 -22.64
C GLN A 157 9.17 -32.53 -22.77
N GLU A 158 9.70 -32.53 -23.97
CA GLU A 158 11.02 -31.96 -24.26
C GLU A 158 11.04 -30.47 -23.88
N LEU A 159 12.16 -29.99 -23.29
CA LEU A 159 12.34 -28.62 -22.92
C LEU A 159 12.85 -27.80 -24.12
N PRO A 160 12.04 -26.93 -24.74
CA PRO A 160 12.47 -26.12 -25.85
C PRO A 160 13.45 -25.01 -25.40
N GLU A 161 14.27 -24.55 -26.34
CA GLU A 161 15.19 -23.45 -26.11
C GLU A 161 14.44 -22.18 -25.66
N GLY A 162 15.00 -21.49 -24.66
CA GLY A 162 14.40 -20.26 -24.08
C GLY A 162 13.32 -20.50 -23.06
N PHE A 163 13.10 -21.75 -22.64
CA PHE A 163 12.28 -22.11 -21.49
C PHE A 163 13.11 -22.73 -20.37
N VAL A 164 12.60 -22.71 -19.16
CA VAL A 164 13.23 -23.29 -17.97
C VAL A 164 12.25 -24.20 -17.25
N LEU A 165 12.78 -25.15 -16.49
CA LEU A 165 12.00 -25.89 -15.51
C LEU A 165 12.18 -25.25 -14.12
N ARG A 166 11.08 -25.12 -13.39
CA ARG A 166 11.07 -24.71 -11.97
C ARG A 166 10.19 -25.65 -11.18
N THR A 167 10.61 -25.97 -9.99
CA THR A 167 9.83 -26.76 -9.06
C THR A 167 9.30 -25.86 -7.95
N VAL A 168 7.99 -25.82 -7.81
CA VAL A 168 7.31 -25.15 -6.71
C VAL A 168 7.18 -26.13 -5.59
N PRO A 169 7.76 -25.86 -4.39
CA PRO A 169 7.72 -26.77 -3.25
C PRO A 169 6.31 -27.00 -2.72
N SER A 170 6.18 -28.08 -1.92
CA SER A 170 4.92 -28.36 -1.21
C SER A 170 4.70 -27.37 -0.07
N PHE A 171 3.53 -26.70 -0.06
CA PHE A 171 3.10 -25.79 1.00
C PHE A 171 1.64 -25.99 1.36
N ASP A 172 1.24 -25.47 2.53
CA ASP A 172 -0.13 -25.10 2.78
C ASP A 172 -0.35 -23.73 2.11
N TRP A 173 -1.34 -23.63 1.26
CA TRP A 173 -1.64 -22.44 0.48
C TRP A 173 -2.93 -21.78 0.96
N ALA A 174 -2.87 -20.48 1.25
CA ALA A 174 -4.07 -19.65 1.29
C ALA A 174 -4.43 -19.28 -0.14
N ILE A 175 -5.57 -19.77 -0.60
CA ILE A 175 -6.04 -19.65 -1.98
C ILE A 175 -7.23 -18.69 -2.04
N PHE A 176 -7.08 -17.63 -2.81
CA PHE A 176 -8.04 -16.55 -2.96
C PHE A 176 -8.66 -16.60 -4.35
N PRO A 177 -9.98 -16.85 -4.45
CA PRO A 177 -10.68 -16.81 -5.73
C PRO A 177 -10.80 -15.37 -6.24
N CYS A 178 -10.49 -15.16 -7.52
CA CYS A 178 -10.69 -13.90 -8.23
C CYS A 178 -11.71 -14.10 -9.33
N ARG A 179 -12.68 -13.18 -9.45
CA ARG A 179 -13.69 -13.20 -10.53
C ARG A 179 -13.79 -11.82 -11.15
N GLY A 180 -13.78 -11.77 -12.47
CA GLY A 180 -13.92 -10.54 -13.23
C GLY A 180 -12.90 -10.38 -14.35
N ALA A 181 -13.02 -9.30 -15.10
CA ALA A 181 -12.12 -8.99 -16.22
C ALA A 181 -10.69 -8.71 -15.76
N MET A 182 -9.74 -9.31 -16.45
CA MET A 182 -8.31 -9.13 -16.20
C MET A 182 -7.78 -7.83 -16.82
N PRO A 183 -6.76 -7.18 -16.24
CA PRO A 183 -6.02 -7.60 -15.03
C PRO A 183 -6.64 -7.08 -13.73
N ASN A 184 -7.69 -6.25 -13.77
CA ASN A 184 -8.20 -5.50 -12.63
C ASN A 184 -8.68 -6.43 -11.50
N ALA A 185 -9.43 -7.48 -11.83
CA ALA A 185 -9.95 -8.40 -10.81
C ALA A 185 -8.85 -9.06 -9.99
N LEU A 186 -7.75 -9.46 -10.62
CA LEU A 186 -6.59 -10.05 -9.94
C LEU A 186 -5.85 -9.00 -9.10
N GLN A 187 -5.62 -7.80 -9.65
CA GLN A 187 -4.91 -6.73 -8.96
C GLN A 187 -5.65 -6.25 -7.72
N ASP A 188 -7.00 -6.18 -7.77
CA ASP A 188 -7.85 -5.80 -6.64
C ASP A 188 -7.74 -6.83 -5.51
N VAL A 189 -7.83 -8.13 -5.83
CA VAL A 189 -7.70 -9.20 -4.84
C VAL A 189 -6.29 -9.22 -4.27
N ASN A 190 -5.26 -9.11 -5.12
CA ASN A 190 -3.87 -9.05 -4.68
C ASN A 190 -3.64 -7.89 -3.71
N THR A 191 -4.15 -6.70 -4.02
CA THR A 191 -4.04 -5.54 -3.13
C THR A 191 -4.68 -5.83 -1.78
N LYS A 192 -5.90 -6.38 -1.74
CA LYS A 192 -6.60 -6.72 -0.50
C LYS A 192 -5.88 -7.78 0.33
N ILE A 193 -5.26 -8.77 -0.30
CA ILE A 193 -4.45 -9.78 0.41
C ILE A 193 -3.38 -9.10 1.26
N PHE A 194 -2.61 -8.17 0.67
CA PHE A 194 -1.46 -7.56 1.34
C PHE A 194 -1.85 -6.39 2.27
N THR A 195 -2.92 -5.65 1.95
CA THR A 195 -3.32 -4.48 2.75
C THR A 195 -4.32 -4.80 3.85
N GLU A 196 -5.11 -5.86 3.70
CA GLU A 196 -6.22 -6.16 4.60
C GLU A 196 -6.10 -7.55 5.25
N TRP A 197 -6.00 -8.62 4.44
CA TRP A 197 -6.02 -9.98 4.95
C TRP A 197 -4.76 -10.33 5.75
N LEU A 198 -3.60 -10.11 5.17
CA LEU A 198 -2.33 -10.48 5.80
C LEU A 198 -2.06 -9.74 7.12
N PRO A 199 -2.32 -8.41 7.24
CA PRO A 199 -2.18 -7.72 8.52
C PRO A 199 -3.18 -8.16 9.59
N ALA A 200 -4.37 -8.66 9.18
CA ALA A 200 -5.45 -9.04 10.09
C ALA A 200 -5.35 -10.49 10.58
N ILE A 201 -4.63 -11.36 9.84
CA ILE A 201 -4.60 -12.79 10.17
C ILE A 201 -3.66 -13.08 11.34
N SER A 202 -4.18 -13.75 12.37
CA SER A 202 -3.43 -14.09 13.57
C SER A 202 -2.89 -15.53 13.55
N GLU A 203 -3.54 -16.44 12.80
CA GLU A 203 -3.28 -17.87 12.84
C GLU A 203 -2.16 -18.33 11.91
N TYR A 204 -1.88 -17.54 10.88
CA TYR A 204 -0.93 -17.88 9.83
C TYR A 204 0.11 -16.78 9.61
N GLU A 205 1.25 -17.16 9.08
CA GLU A 205 2.29 -16.27 8.55
C GLU A 205 2.81 -16.82 7.22
N PHE A 206 3.53 -15.99 6.47
CA PHE A 206 4.17 -16.45 5.23
C PHE A 206 5.10 -17.64 5.48
N ALA A 207 4.99 -18.67 4.64
CA ALA A 207 5.88 -19.81 4.66
C ALA A 207 7.13 -19.60 3.81
N ALA A 208 7.01 -18.92 2.66
CA ALA A 208 8.09 -18.70 1.69
C ALA A 208 7.74 -17.56 0.73
N GLY A 209 8.73 -17.05 -0.01
CA GLY A 209 8.58 -15.97 -0.98
C GLY A 209 8.03 -16.45 -2.33
N TYR A 210 6.89 -17.09 -2.31
CA TYR A 210 6.16 -17.51 -3.52
C TYR A 210 4.80 -16.80 -3.58
N CYS A 211 4.38 -16.46 -4.79
CA CYS A 211 3.01 -16.10 -5.09
C CYS A 211 2.63 -16.74 -6.41
N VAL A 212 1.58 -17.54 -6.44
CA VAL A 212 1.11 -18.22 -7.65
C VAL A 212 -0.23 -17.61 -8.06
N GLU A 213 -0.29 -17.16 -9.29
CA GLU A 213 -1.51 -16.76 -9.99
C GLU A 213 -1.92 -17.94 -10.88
N MET A 214 -3.03 -18.58 -10.59
CA MET A 214 -3.58 -19.65 -11.42
C MET A 214 -4.69 -19.08 -12.29
N TYR A 215 -4.62 -19.32 -13.58
CA TYR A 215 -5.56 -18.83 -14.57
C TYR A 215 -6.40 -19.97 -15.15
N ASP A 216 -7.71 -19.78 -15.20
CA ASP A 216 -8.57 -20.72 -15.90
C ASP A 216 -8.44 -20.55 -17.42
N ASP A 217 -8.79 -21.58 -18.17
CA ASP A 217 -8.75 -21.57 -19.63
C ASP A 217 -9.67 -20.46 -20.17
N PRO A 218 -9.12 -19.43 -20.83
CA PRO A 218 -9.92 -18.33 -21.36
C PRO A 218 -10.91 -18.75 -22.44
N GLN A 219 -10.73 -19.90 -23.09
CA GLN A 219 -11.64 -20.40 -24.10
C GLN A 219 -13.02 -20.83 -23.52
N LYS A 220 -13.10 -21.04 -22.22
CA LYS A 220 -14.37 -21.33 -21.52
C LYS A 220 -15.28 -20.11 -21.39
N TYR A 221 -14.78 -18.91 -21.68
CA TYR A 221 -15.48 -17.64 -21.44
C TYR A 221 -15.74 -16.90 -22.75
N ALA A 222 -16.92 -16.30 -22.88
CA ALA A 222 -17.37 -15.64 -24.11
C ALA A 222 -16.45 -14.49 -24.55
N LYS A 223 -15.82 -13.79 -23.60
CA LYS A 223 -14.88 -12.68 -23.85
C LYS A 223 -13.44 -13.02 -23.42
N GLY A 224 -13.13 -14.32 -23.26
CA GLY A 224 -11.82 -14.74 -22.76
C GLY A 224 -11.50 -14.16 -21.39
N THR A 225 -10.28 -13.70 -21.19
CA THR A 225 -9.85 -13.06 -19.93
C THR A 225 -10.54 -11.73 -19.62
N MET A 226 -11.22 -11.13 -20.60
CA MET A 226 -11.99 -9.89 -20.43
C MET A 226 -13.45 -10.14 -20.02
N ASP A 227 -13.83 -11.38 -19.78
CA ASP A 227 -15.18 -11.72 -19.32
C ASP A 227 -15.36 -11.37 -17.84
N GLU A 228 -16.51 -10.80 -17.47
CA GLU A 228 -16.82 -10.46 -16.08
C GLU A 228 -16.96 -11.68 -15.16
N SER A 229 -17.17 -12.86 -15.73
CA SER A 229 -17.21 -14.14 -15.00
C SER A 229 -15.87 -14.88 -15.00
N TYR A 230 -14.83 -14.35 -15.66
CA TYR A 230 -13.53 -15.00 -15.74
C TYR A 230 -13.01 -15.34 -14.35
N TYR A 231 -12.46 -16.54 -14.20
CA TYR A 231 -11.99 -17.08 -12.93
C TYR A 231 -10.48 -17.23 -12.92
N CYS A 232 -9.86 -16.80 -11.85
CA CYS A 232 -8.46 -17.11 -11.53
C CYS A 232 -8.31 -17.20 -10.00
N GLU A 233 -7.13 -17.57 -9.54
CA GLU A 233 -6.82 -17.71 -8.13
C GLU A 233 -5.45 -17.07 -7.83
N ILE A 234 -5.30 -16.51 -6.62
CA ILE A 234 -4.00 -16.15 -6.06
C ILE A 234 -3.70 -17.12 -4.91
N TRP A 235 -2.54 -17.75 -4.93
CA TRP A 235 -2.10 -18.69 -3.90
C TRP A 235 -0.91 -18.10 -3.15
N ILE A 236 -1.02 -17.99 -1.85
CA ILE A 236 0.02 -17.50 -0.95
C ILE A 236 0.43 -18.63 -0.03
N PRO A 237 1.73 -19.02 0.03
CA PRO A 237 2.17 -20.10 0.91
C PRO A 237 2.16 -19.62 2.36
N VAL A 238 1.52 -20.41 3.22
CA VAL A 238 1.33 -20.07 4.64
C VAL A 238 1.77 -21.21 5.53
N LYS A 239 2.14 -20.87 6.76
CA LYS A 239 2.35 -21.82 7.87
C LYS A 239 1.65 -21.30 9.11
N ARG A 240 1.21 -22.21 9.97
CA ARG A 240 0.66 -21.83 11.27
C ARG A 240 1.74 -21.22 12.15
N LYS A 241 1.36 -20.17 12.89
CA LYS A 241 2.20 -19.53 13.91
C LYS A 241 2.37 -20.43 15.12
#